data_b79d1f633bd5e1c7ffa35884acc15445
#
_entry.id   b79d1f633bd5e1c7ffa35884acc15445
#
_cell.length_a   1.000
_cell.length_b   1.000
_cell.length_c   1.000
_cell.angle_alpha   90.00
_cell.angle_beta   90.00
_cell.angle_gamma   90.00
#
_symmetry.space_group_name_H-M   'P 1'
#
loop_
_entity.id
_entity.type
_entity.pdbx_description
1 polymer ?
#
loop_
_entity_poly.entity_id
_entity_poly.type
_entity_poly.pdbx_seq_one_letter_code
_entity_poly.pdbx_strand_id
1 'polypeptide(L)'
;QQVSSAASDVYKRQIYVVIEIPANADPIKYEVDKDTGAVFVDRFMSAPMFYPCNYGYVNDTLSLDGDPVDVLVPTPYPLMPGSVIRCRPVGVLKMTDESGEDAKVFAVPHSKISKEYEDIQDVDDIPELLKAQITQFFERYKELEAGKWVKVDGWDDVAAAKAEILESYERAQNK
;
A
#
# COMPACT_ATOMS: atom_id res chain seq x y z
N GLN A 1 6.77 24.26 -5.41
CA GLN A 1 6.54 23.67 -6.76
C GLN A 1 6.32 22.15 -6.71
N GLN A 2 6.99 21.41 -5.80
CA GLN A 2 6.77 19.96 -5.64
C GLN A 2 5.41 19.60 -5.06
N VAL A 3 4.86 20.42 -4.16
CA VAL A 3 3.54 20.23 -3.54
C VAL A 3 2.44 20.20 -4.61
N SER A 4 2.53 21.12 -5.59
CA SER A 4 1.56 21.23 -6.68
C SER A 4 1.64 20.04 -7.64
N SER A 5 2.80 19.39 -7.82
CA SER A 5 2.95 18.27 -8.75
C SER A 5 2.37 16.96 -8.21
N ALA A 6 2.62 16.60 -6.93
CA ALA A 6 2.07 15.36 -6.37
C ALA A 6 0.56 15.43 -6.17
N ALA A 7 0.03 16.57 -5.69
CA ALA A 7 -1.41 16.80 -5.66
C ALA A 7 -2.02 16.72 -7.06
N SER A 8 -1.35 17.36 -8.06
CA SER A 8 -1.73 17.26 -9.45
C SER A 8 -1.70 15.83 -9.99
N ASP A 9 -0.72 15.01 -9.57
CA ASP A 9 -0.59 13.63 -10.00
C ASP A 9 -1.71 12.76 -9.46
N VAL A 10 -2.12 12.95 -8.19
CA VAL A 10 -3.28 12.25 -7.64
C VAL A 10 -4.56 12.67 -8.35
N TYR A 11 -4.72 13.95 -8.66
CA TYR A 11 -5.84 14.46 -9.47
C TYR A 11 -5.79 13.91 -10.90
N LYS A 12 -4.61 13.71 -11.45
CA LYS A 12 -4.40 13.06 -12.75
C LYS A 12 -4.53 11.54 -12.68
N ARG A 13 -4.89 11.01 -11.53
CA ARG A 13 -5.11 9.59 -11.29
C ARG A 13 -3.85 8.74 -11.43
N GLN A 14 -2.72 9.22 -10.90
CA GLN A 14 -1.48 8.44 -10.87
C GLN A 14 -0.68 8.71 -9.60
N ILE A 15 -0.01 7.66 -9.12
CA ILE A 15 0.94 7.71 -8.01
C ILE A 15 2.14 6.85 -8.36
N TYR A 16 3.28 7.12 -7.74
CA TYR A 16 4.48 6.30 -7.85
C TYR A 16 4.66 5.55 -6.54
N VAL A 17 4.69 4.22 -6.63
CA VAL A 17 4.80 3.34 -5.46
C VAL A 17 6.19 2.72 -5.44
N VAL A 18 6.90 2.90 -4.33
CA VAL A 18 8.18 2.22 -4.07
C VAL A 18 7.84 0.86 -3.47
N ILE A 19 8.23 -0.22 -4.18
CA ILE A 19 7.93 -1.59 -3.74
C ILE A 19 8.98 -2.03 -2.72
N GLU A 20 8.52 -2.56 -1.60
CA GLU A 20 9.36 -3.13 -0.56
C GLU A 20 9.26 -4.65 -0.53
N ILE A 21 8.05 -5.20 -0.62
CA ILE A 21 7.80 -6.64 -0.46
C ILE A 21 7.10 -7.17 -1.71
N PRO A 22 7.69 -8.20 -2.37
CA PRO A 22 7.07 -8.79 -3.55
C PRO A 22 5.79 -9.58 -3.21
N ALA A 23 4.87 -9.65 -4.17
CA ALA A 23 3.68 -10.49 -4.07
C ALA A 23 4.06 -11.98 -3.96
N ASN A 24 3.36 -12.69 -3.10
CA ASN A 24 3.46 -14.16 -2.98
C ASN A 24 4.88 -14.66 -2.69
N ALA A 25 5.73 -13.83 -2.10
CA ALA A 25 7.11 -14.18 -1.75
C ALA A 25 7.18 -14.81 -0.35
N ASP A 26 8.35 -15.32 -0.02
CA ASP A 26 8.63 -15.83 1.33
C ASP A 26 8.33 -14.75 2.39
N PRO A 27 8.01 -15.14 3.64
CA PRO A 27 7.58 -14.21 4.68
C PRO A 27 8.75 -13.37 5.24
N ILE A 28 9.37 -12.61 4.38
CA ILE A 28 10.46 -11.68 4.71
C ILE A 28 9.94 -10.26 4.58
N LYS A 29 10.06 -9.48 5.63
CA LYS A 29 9.71 -8.07 5.60
C LYS A 29 10.95 -7.26 5.22
N TYR A 30 10.92 -6.71 4.00
CA TYR A 30 11.94 -5.79 3.50
C TYR A 30 11.52 -4.35 3.74
N GLU A 31 12.48 -3.49 3.96
CA GLU A 31 12.27 -2.06 4.11
C GLU A 31 13.31 -1.29 3.29
N VAL A 32 12.86 -0.32 2.52
CA VAL A 32 13.74 0.58 1.77
C VAL A 32 14.14 1.73 2.66
N ASP A 33 15.45 1.92 2.85
CA ASP A 33 15.97 3.10 3.54
C ASP A 33 15.79 4.32 2.63
N LYS A 34 15.03 5.29 3.11
CA LYS A 34 14.65 6.48 2.33
C LYS A 34 15.81 7.42 2.06
N ASP A 35 16.88 7.34 2.87
CA ASP A 35 18.06 8.19 2.70
C ASP A 35 19.02 7.63 1.66
N THR A 36 19.21 6.31 1.64
CA THR A 36 20.23 5.66 0.80
C THR A 36 19.64 4.85 -0.35
N GLY A 37 18.35 4.49 -0.29
CA GLY A 37 17.71 3.59 -1.24
C GLY A 37 18.08 2.12 -1.06
N ALA A 38 18.88 1.78 -0.05
CA ALA A 38 19.24 0.40 0.25
C ALA A 38 18.02 -0.39 0.76
N VAL A 39 17.94 -1.65 0.36
CA VAL A 39 16.88 -2.56 0.82
C VAL A 39 17.42 -3.35 2.00
N PHE A 40 16.78 -3.18 3.16
CA PHE A 40 17.12 -3.89 4.38
C PHE A 40 16.16 -5.04 4.62
N VAL A 41 16.68 -6.14 5.18
CA VAL A 41 15.82 -7.14 5.81
C VAL A 41 15.46 -6.59 7.19
N ASP A 42 14.19 -6.17 7.34
CA ASP A 42 13.70 -5.67 8.61
C ASP A 42 13.51 -6.83 9.60
N ARG A 43 12.74 -7.84 9.18
CA ARG A 43 12.49 -9.04 10.01
C ARG A 43 11.88 -10.15 9.18
N PHE A 44 11.92 -11.36 9.72
CA PHE A 44 11.10 -12.47 9.22
C PHE A 44 9.74 -12.42 9.91
N MET A 45 8.67 -12.66 9.14
CA MET A 45 7.33 -12.69 9.73
C MET A 45 7.16 -13.94 10.60
N SER A 46 6.48 -13.78 11.74
CA SER A 46 6.22 -14.90 12.66
C SER A 46 5.19 -15.87 12.09
N ALA A 47 4.18 -15.35 11.38
CA ALA A 47 3.16 -16.19 10.75
C ALA A 47 3.68 -16.72 9.41
N PRO A 48 3.40 -18.01 9.06
CA PRO A 48 3.79 -18.58 7.77
C PRO A 48 2.84 -18.13 6.67
N MET A 49 2.80 -16.83 6.42
CA MET A 49 1.93 -16.16 5.45
C MET A 49 2.76 -15.33 4.48
N PHE A 50 2.21 -15.04 3.32
CA PHE A 50 2.84 -14.13 2.36
C PHE A 50 1.87 -13.01 1.98
N TYR A 51 2.44 -11.86 1.59
CA TYR A 51 1.64 -10.73 1.09
C TYR A 51 0.93 -11.13 -0.21
N PRO A 52 -0.39 -10.93 -0.31
CA PRO A 52 -1.13 -11.34 -1.53
C PRO A 52 -0.94 -10.41 -2.72
N CYS A 53 -0.38 -9.22 -2.49
CA CYS A 53 0.01 -8.24 -3.52
C CYS A 53 1.40 -7.74 -3.22
N ASN A 54 2.05 -7.11 -4.21
CA ASN A 54 3.25 -6.34 -3.91
C ASN A 54 2.87 -5.22 -2.92
N TYR A 55 3.76 -4.95 -1.99
CA TYR A 55 3.53 -4.02 -0.90
C TYR A 55 4.63 -2.98 -0.86
N GLY A 56 4.25 -1.74 -0.73
CA GLY A 56 5.22 -0.64 -0.70
C GLY A 56 4.59 0.64 -0.16
N TYR A 57 5.14 1.77 -0.54
CA TYR A 57 4.71 3.06 -0.01
C TYR A 57 4.78 4.16 -1.08
N VAL A 58 4.06 5.25 -0.81
CA VAL A 58 4.17 6.49 -1.59
C VAL A 58 5.14 7.42 -0.88
N ASN A 59 6.18 7.84 -1.59
CA ASN A 59 7.17 8.77 -1.04
C ASN A 59 6.54 10.14 -0.73
N ASP A 60 7.15 10.90 0.19
CA ASP A 60 6.70 12.23 0.61
C ASP A 60 5.28 12.27 1.20
N THR A 61 4.83 11.16 1.80
CA THR A 61 3.55 11.07 2.52
C THR A 61 3.78 10.70 3.98
N LEU A 62 2.83 11.05 4.84
CA LEU A 62 2.84 10.73 6.27
C LEU A 62 1.43 10.36 6.71
N SER A 63 1.24 9.08 7.03
CA SER A 63 0.00 8.56 7.59
C SER A 63 -0.11 8.85 9.10
N LEU A 64 -1.28 8.58 9.67
CA LEU A 64 -1.56 8.82 11.09
C LEU A 64 -0.69 7.96 12.03
N ASP A 65 -0.19 6.83 11.54
CA ASP A 65 0.73 5.95 12.29
C ASP A 65 2.19 6.45 12.31
N GLY A 66 2.49 7.53 11.59
CA GLY A 66 3.83 8.11 11.52
C GLY A 66 4.69 7.63 10.36
N ASP A 67 4.19 6.69 9.57
CA ASP A 67 4.88 6.13 8.40
C ASP A 67 4.28 6.67 7.09
N PRO A 68 4.98 6.53 5.95
CA PRO A 68 4.39 6.83 4.65
C PRO A 68 3.14 5.98 4.36
N VAL A 69 2.30 6.44 3.44
CA VAL A 69 1.11 5.69 3.00
C VAL A 69 1.53 4.36 2.39
N ASP A 70 1.02 3.27 2.95
CA ASP A 70 1.22 1.93 2.42
C ASP A 70 0.28 1.63 1.26
N VAL A 71 0.81 0.94 0.25
CA VAL A 71 0.08 0.62 -0.98
C VAL A 71 0.25 -0.85 -1.34
N LEU A 72 -0.86 -1.48 -1.70
CA LEU A 72 -0.91 -2.83 -2.25
C LEU A 72 -1.09 -2.73 -3.76
N VAL A 73 -0.24 -3.42 -4.52
CA VAL A 73 -0.25 -3.38 -5.99
C VAL A 73 -0.30 -4.80 -6.56
N PRO A 74 -1.41 -5.20 -7.20
CA PRO A 74 -1.48 -6.48 -7.89
C PRO A 74 -0.70 -6.41 -9.21
N THR A 75 0.06 -7.44 -9.52
CA THR A 75 0.76 -7.58 -10.81
C THR A 75 0.77 -9.04 -11.23
N PRO A 76 0.97 -9.35 -12.54
CA PRO A 76 1.07 -10.74 -13.00
C PRO A 76 2.29 -11.48 -12.42
N TYR A 77 3.33 -10.75 -12.09
CA TYR A 77 4.60 -11.27 -11.55
C TYR A 77 5.03 -10.45 -10.35
N PRO A 78 5.70 -11.07 -9.35
CA PRO A 78 6.21 -10.32 -8.21
C PRO A 78 7.25 -9.29 -8.66
N LEU A 79 7.17 -8.09 -8.09
CA LEU A 79 8.09 -7.00 -8.38
C LEU A 79 9.32 -7.06 -7.48
N MET A 80 10.45 -6.61 -8.02
CA MET A 80 11.70 -6.57 -7.28
C MET A 80 11.66 -5.48 -6.19
N PRO A 81 12.10 -5.77 -4.95
CA PRO A 81 12.23 -4.74 -3.92
C PRO A 81 13.10 -3.57 -4.39
N GLY A 82 12.66 -2.35 -4.09
CA GLY A 82 13.31 -1.13 -4.51
C GLY A 82 12.84 -0.58 -5.86
N SER A 83 12.08 -1.35 -6.64
CA SER A 83 11.52 -0.84 -7.89
C SER A 83 10.38 0.15 -7.64
N VAL A 84 10.20 1.08 -8.58
CA VAL A 84 9.12 2.09 -8.52
C VAL A 84 8.16 1.81 -9.66
N ILE A 85 6.89 1.67 -9.32
CA ILE A 85 5.84 1.43 -10.32
C ILE A 85 4.81 2.56 -10.32
N ARG A 86 4.44 2.99 -11.50
CA ARG A 86 3.37 3.96 -11.72
C ARG A 86 2.02 3.26 -11.59
N CYS A 87 1.18 3.75 -10.69
CA CYS A 87 -0.09 3.15 -10.35
C CYS A 87 -1.24 4.17 -10.36
N ARG A 88 -2.44 3.64 -10.28
CA ARG A 88 -3.67 4.39 -10.15
C ARG A 88 -4.42 3.88 -8.91
N PRO A 89 -4.76 4.76 -7.93
CA PRO A 89 -5.50 4.32 -6.75
C PRO A 89 -6.93 3.88 -7.11
N VAL A 90 -7.42 2.87 -6.40
CA VAL A 90 -8.71 2.22 -6.66
C VAL A 90 -9.58 2.14 -5.42
N GLY A 91 -9.00 1.86 -4.28
CA GLY A 91 -9.71 1.71 -3.02
C GLY A 91 -8.75 1.72 -1.84
N VAL A 92 -9.30 1.59 -0.64
CA VAL A 92 -8.51 1.61 0.59
C VAL A 92 -9.12 0.66 1.62
N LEU A 93 -8.26 -0.14 2.24
CA LEU A 93 -8.62 -0.96 3.40
C LEU A 93 -8.31 -0.17 4.67
N LYS A 94 -9.33 0.11 5.45
CA LYS A 94 -9.19 0.81 6.73
C LYS A 94 -9.09 -0.18 7.86
N MET A 95 -8.14 0.03 8.74
CA MET A 95 -7.90 -0.82 9.89
C MET A 95 -7.40 -0.01 11.08
N THR A 96 -7.41 -0.65 12.23
CA THR A 96 -6.88 -0.10 13.49
C THR A 96 -5.98 -1.16 14.10
N ASP A 97 -4.84 -0.77 14.61
CA ASP A 97 -3.93 -1.64 15.34
C ASP A 97 -3.49 -1.01 16.66
N GLU A 98 -2.52 -1.61 17.34
CA GLU A 98 -2.00 -1.12 18.61
C GLU A 98 -1.39 0.29 18.53
N SER A 99 -1.04 0.73 17.34
CA SER A 99 -0.49 2.08 17.11
C SER A 99 -1.54 3.10 16.67
N GLY A 100 -2.79 2.67 16.46
CA GLY A 100 -3.90 3.54 16.08
C GLY A 100 -4.47 3.24 14.68
N GLU A 101 -5.08 4.25 14.09
CA GLU A 101 -5.67 4.14 12.75
C GLU A 101 -4.58 3.91 11.71
N ASP A 102 -4.85 2.98 10.79
CA ASP A 102 -4.00 2.62 9.68
C ASP A 102 -4.85 2.41 8.43
N ALA A 103 -4.25 2.63 7.27
CA ALA A 103 -4.93 2.45 6.00
C ALA A 103 -3.97 1.83 4.99
N LYS A 104 -4.48 0.90 4.17
CA LYS A 104 -3.72 0.28 3.09
C LYS A 104 -4.43 0.63 1.78
N VAL A 105 -3.82 1.49 1.00
CA VAL A 105 -4.35 1.86 -0.32
C VAL A 105 -4.16 0.68 -1.28
N PHE A 106 -5.19 0.38 -2.06
CA PHE A 106 -5.10 -0.56 -3.16
C PHE A 106 -5.00 0.23 -4.46
N ALA A 107 -3.93 0.02 -5.21
CA ALA A 107 -3.68 0.69 -6.48
C ALA A 107 -3.30 -0.33 -7.54
N VAL A 108 -3.70 -0.09 -8.78
CA VAL A 108 -3.39 -0.97 -9.90
C VAL A 108 -2.36 -0.32 -10.82
N PRO A 109 -1.58 -1.10 -11.57
CA PRO A 109 -0.65 -0.54 -12.55
C PRO A 109 -1.37 0.41 -13.52
N HIS A 110 -0.76 1.53 -13.79
CA HIS A 110 -1.27 2.50 -14.77
C HIS A 110 -1.37 1.84 -16.16
N SER A 111 -2.33 2.28 -16.97
CA SER A 111 -2.59 1.71 -18.31
C SER A 111 -1.37 1.74 -19.24
N LYS A 112 -0.43 2.67 -19.01
CA LYS A 112 0.85 2.71 -19.74
C LYS A 112 1.80 1.58 -19.36
N ILE A 113 1.62 0.96 -18.19
CA ILE A 113 2.41 -0.18 -17.73
C ILE A 113 1.73 -1.47 -18.17
N SER A 114 0.41 -1.58 -17.92
CA SER A 114 -0.39 -2.76 -18.28
C SER A 114 -1.84 -2.39 -18.50
N LYS A 115 -2.45 -2.94 -19.54
CA LYS A 115 -3.88 -2.78 -19.81
C LYS A 115 -4.75 -3.78 -19.08
N GLU A 116 -4.16 -4.77 -18.42
CA GLU A 116 -4.89 -5.84 -17.73
C GLU A 116 -5.77 -5.35 -16.59
N TYR A 117 -5.47 -4.18 -16.04
CA TYR A 117 -6.16 -3.63 -14.85
C TYR A 117 -7.10 -2.47 -15.19
N GLU A 118 -7.32 -2.16 -16.46
CA GLU A 118 -8.15 -1.02 -16.88
C GLU A 118 -9.61 -1.11 -16.41
N ASP A 119 -10.14 -2.33 -16.26
CA ASP A 119 -11.51 -2.55 -15.80
C ASP A 119 -11.68 -2.37 -14.29
N ILE A 120 -10.58 -2.24 -13.55
CA ILE A 120 -10.61 -2.02 -12.10
C ILE A 120 -10.51 -0.51 -11.85
N GLN A 121 -11.66 0.14 -11.67
CA GLN A 121 -11.77 1.58 -11.50
C GLN A 121 -12.15 2.00 -10.08
N ASP A 122 -12.84 1.13 -9.34
CA ASP A 122 -13.32 1.39 -7.99
C ASP A 122 -13.23 0.12 -7.14
N VAL A 123 -13.46 0.24 -5.86
CA VAL A 123 -13.33 -0.84 -4.87
C VAL A 123 -14.18 -2.06 -5.22
N ASP A 124 -15.38 -1.85 -5.77
CA ASP A 124 -16.28 -2.94 -6.15
C ASP A 124 -15.79 -3.74 -7.37
N ASP A 125 -14.86 -3.18 -8.13
CA ASP A 125 -14.25 -3.86 -9.28
C ASP A 125 -13.10 -4.79 -8.87
N ILE A 126 -12.60 -4.66 -7.65
CA ILE A 126 -11.53 -5.55 -7.15
C ILE A 126 -12.11 -6.96 -6.98
N PRO A 127 -11.44 -8.01 -7.50
CA PRO A 127 -11.94 -9.38 -7.32
C PRO A 127 -12.23 -9.70 -5.85
N GLU A 128 -13.40 -10.25 -5.58
CA GLU A 128 -13.87 -10.51 -4.20
C GLU A 128 -12.91 -11.42 -3.43
N LEU A 129 -12.36 -12.44 -4.08
CA LEU A 129 -11.40 -13.33 -3.45
C LEU A 129 -10.14 -12.60 -3.05
N LEU A 130 -9.65 -11.70 -3.91
CA LEU A 130 -8.45 -10.91 -3.62
C LEU A 130 -8.68 -9.97 -2.42
N LYS A 131 -9.83 -9.28 -2.36
CA LYS A 131 -10.18 -8.46 -1.19
C LYS A 131 -10.24 -9.30 0.09
N ALA A 132 -10.84 -10.48 0.00
CA ALA A 132 -10.92 -11.39 1.14
C ALA A 132 -9.53 -11.86 1.60
N GLN A 133 -8.63 -12.17 0.67
CA GLN A 133 -7.26 -12.58 0.97
C GLN A 133 -6.46 -11.45 1.63
N ILE A 134 -6.61 -10.23 1.12
CA ILE A 134 -5.96 -9.04 1.70
C ILE A 134 -6.47 -8.79 3.13
N THR A 135 -7.78 -8.85 3.31
CA THR A 135 -8.41 -8.69 4.63
C THR A 135 -7.90 -9.74 5.62
N GLN A 136 -7.93 -11.01 5.23
CA GLN A 136 -7.45 -12.11 6.07
C GLN A 136 -5.96 -11.94 6.41
N PHE A 137 -5.15 -11.56 5.44
CA PHE A 137 -3.72 -11.34 5.65
C PHE A 137 -3.48 -10.33 6.76
N PHE A 138 -4.09 -9.13 6.66
CA PHE A 138 -3.86 -8.09 7.66
C PHE A 138 -4.51 -8.39 9.01
N GLU A 139 -5.59 -9.14 9.06
CA GLU A 139 -6.17 -9.58 10.33
C GLU A 139 -5.25 -10.54 11.09
N ARG A 140 -4.41 -11.30 10.38
CA ARG A 140 -3.71 -12.44 10.96
C ARG A 140 -2.19 -12.39 10.93
N TYR A 141 -1.59 -11.55 10.08
CA TYR A 141 -0.15 -11.63 9.81
C TYR A 141 0.74 -11.39 11.03
N LYS A 142 0.26 -10.69 12.04
CA LYS A 142 1.02 -10.43 13.28
C LYS A 142 0.36 -11.01 14.55
N GLU A 143 -0.59 -11.93 14.41
CA GLU A 143 -1.29 -12.50 15.57
C GLU A 143 -0.39 -13.34 16.47
N LEU A 144 0.75 -13.85 15.98
CA LEU A 144 1.73 -14.59 16.76
C LEU A 144 2.72 -13.69 17.51
N GLU A 145 2.65 -12.38 17.28
CA GLU A 145 3.52 -11.40 17.96
C GLU A 145 2.83 -10.88 19.22
N ALA A 146 3.54 -10.95 20.35
CA ALA A 146 2.98 -10.54 21.64
C ALA A 146 2.63 -9.04 21.65
N GLY A 147 1.41 -8.72 22.09
CA GLY A 147 0.92 -7.35 22.20
C GLY A 147 0.50 -6.71 20.88
N LYS A 148 0.58 -7.43 19.79
CA LYS A 148 0.16 -6.96 18.47
C LYS A 148 -1.24 -7.46 18.13
N TRP A 149 -2.02 -6.58 17.50
CA TRP A 149 -3.37 -6.94 17.05
C TRP A 149 -3.77 -6.04 15.87
N VAL A 150 -4.71 -6.49 15.07
CA VAL A 150 -5.31 -5.72 13.98
C VAL A 150 -6.81 -5.95 13.97
N LYS A 151 -7.56 -4.86 13.85
CA LYS A 151 -8.98 -4.88 13.56
C LYS A 151 -9.20 -4.25 12.19
N VAL A 152 -9.76 -5.00 11.26
CA VAL A 152 -10.15 -4.47 9.96
C VAL A 152 -11.50 -3.79 10.07
N ASP A 153 -11.57 -2.51 9.70
CA ASP A 153 -12.80 -1.71 9.74
C ASP A 153 -13.59 -1.83 8.44
N GLY A 154 -12.94 -2.12 7.33
CA GLY A 154 -13.58 -2.39 6.04
C GLY A 154 -12.91 -1.70 4.87
N TRP A 155 -13.45 -1.97 3.69
CA TRP A 155 -13.02 -1.36 2.44
C TRP A 155 -13.81 -0.09 2.15
N ASP A 156 -13.15 0.90 1.58
CA ASP A 156 -13.75 2.15 1.13
C ASP A 156 -13.34 2.43 -0.33
N ASP A 157 -14.01 3.38 -0.95
CA ASP A 157 -13.99 3.62 -2.39
C ASP A 157 -12.75 4.38 -2.89
N VAL A 158 -12.71 4.62 -4.21
CA VAL A 158 -11.62 5.33 -4.88
C VAL A 158 -11.48 6.77 -4.36
N ALA A 159 -12.58 7.43 -4.02
CA ALA A 159 -12.53 8.80 -3.47
C ALA A 159 -11.84 8.80 -2.11
N ALA A 160 -12.15 7.82 -1.24
CA ALA A 160 -11.49 7.66 0.05
C ALA A 160 -9.99 7.33 -0.09
N ALA A 161 -9.62 6.51 -1.07
CA ALA A 161 -8.22 6.20 -1.37
C ALA A 161 -7.43 7.46 -1.76
N LYS A 162 -7.99 8.27 -2.64
CA LYS A 162 -7.38 9.54 -3.06
C LYS A 162 -7.26 10.52 -1.91
N ALA A 163 -8.30 10.63 -1.07
CA ALA A 163 -8.28 11.49 0.12
C ALA A 163 -7.17 11.08 1.08
N GLU A 164 -7.00 9.78 1.32
CA GLU A 164 -5.93 9.25 2.20
C GLU A 164 -4.55 9.69 1.70
N ILE A 165 -4.29 9.58 0.41
CA ILE A 165 -3.01 9.95 -0.20
C ILE A 165 -2.80 11.47 -0.11
N LEU A 166 -3.81 12.27 -0.46
CA LEU A 166 -3.72 13.74 -0.44
C LEU A 166 -3.50 14.28 0.97
N GLU A 167 -4.27 13.80 1.95
CA GLU A 167 -4.15 14.21 3.35
C GLU A 167 -2.78 13.84 3.93
N SER A 168 -2.29 12.64 3.58
CA SER A 168 -0.98 12.18 4.02
C SER A 168 0.15 12.97 3.37
N TYR A 169 -0.01 13.38 2.13
CA TYR A 169 0.92 14.26 1.44
C TYR A 169 0.98 15.63 2.12
N GLU A 170 -0.17 16.25 2.38
CA GLU A 170 -0.28 17.53 3.08
C GLU A 170 0.34 17.45 4.48
N ARG A 171 0.08 16.37 5.21
CA ARG A 171 0.64 16.15 6.55
C ARG A 171 2.16 16.09 6.52
N ALA A 172 2.75 15.47 5.52
CA ALA A 172 4.20 15.42 5.33
C ALA A 172 4.80 16.81 5.06
N GLN A 173 4.08 17.67 4.35
CA GLN A 173 4.55 19.03 4.05
C GLN A 173 4.51 19.95 5.26
N ASN A 174 3.63 19.70 6.22
CA ASN A 174 3.44 20.52 7.41
C ASN A 174 4.25 20.05 8.64
N LYS A 175 5.15 19.12 8.43
CA LYS A 175 5.99 18.55 9.51
C LYS A 175 7.32 19.32 9.68
#